data_8bcc25d7f334b0132bda425ebde7dd4a
#
_entry.id   8bcc25d7f334b0132bda425ebde7dd4a
#
_cell.length_a   1.000
_cell.length_b   1.000
_cell.length_c   1.000
_cell.angle_alpha   90.00
_cell.angle_beta   90.00
_cell.angle_gamma   90.00
#
_symmetry.space_group_name_H-M   'P 1'
#
loop_
_entity.id
_entity.type
_entity.pdbx_description
1 polymer ?
#
loop_
_entity_poly.entity_id
_entity_poly.type
_entity_poly.pdbx_seq_one_letter_code
_entity_poly.pdbx_strand_id
1 'polypeptide(L)'
;PLFLLDEIDKVGNDYRGDPSSALLEALDPEQNTTFNDHYLEVDYDLSDVMFVTTANTLNILPPLLDRMEVIRIPGYTEDEKINIANRYLLPKQIKDNGVKEGEMKLADDTIKEIIRSYTRESGVRNLEREISKVTRKVVKKVVNNEEKSVEVNEKNIPDFLGIKKFKFGELEAKDKVGIVIGLAWTEFGGEILKVETVNMPGKGRMQITGKLGDVMQESVKAAKSYVRSKCLEFGVTPPLFEKKDFHIHVPEGATPKDGPSAGIAMVTSIVSSITKVPVKKEIAMTGEVTITGQVLPIGGLKEKLLAAHRAGVKKVLIPKENEKDLVDVPKKVKDDIEIVPVETADEVIKIALTKELKPTEWTEVDKLTETKKDDKSQASIQ
;
A
#
# COMPACT_ATOMS: atom_id res chain seq x y z
N PRO A 1 30.62 21.94 14.07
CA PRO A 1 30.72 20.94 13.00
C PRO A 1 29.40 20.18 12.82
N LEU A 2 29.24 19.48 11.65
CA LEU A 2 28.09 18.63 11.39
C LEU A 2 28.58 17.18 11.30
N PHE A 3 27.90 16.28 11.99
CA PHE A 3 28.17 14.86 12.00
C PHE A 3 27.01 14.09 11.39
N LEU A 4 27.24 13.36 10.29
CA LEU A 4 26.22 12.58 9.60
C LEU A 4 26.35 11.10 9.99
N LEU A 5 25.27 10.54 10.57
CA LEU A 5 25.12 9.11 10.86
C LEU A 5 24.12 8.51 9.86
N ASP A 6 24.62 7.79 8.89
CA ASP A 6 23.81 7.20 7.83
C ASP A 6 23.27 5.83 8.27
N GLU A 7 21.98 5.55 7.97
CA GLU A 7 21.29 4.29 8.29
C GLU A 7 21.30 3.90 9.78
N ILE A 8 20.96 4.82 10.67
CA ILE A 8 20.95 4.59 12.12
C ILE A 8 20.01 3.45 12.56
N ASP A 9 19.00 3.13 11.78
CA ASP A 9 18.09 1.99 11.97
C ASP A 9 18.78 0.62 11.79
N LYS A 10 20.02 0.59 11.29
CA LYS A 10 20.83 -0.61 11.15
C LYS A 10 21.78 -0.85 12.34
N VAL A 11 21.83 0.10 13.26
CA VAL A 11 22.61 -0.05 14.49
C VAL A 11 21.98 -1.14 15.34
N GLY A 12 22.70 -2.20 15.60
CA GLY A 12 22.27 -3.36 16.39
C GLY A 12 23.27 -3.69 17.49
N ASN A 13 22.80 -4.34 18.52
CA ASN A 13 23.64 -4.86 19.59
C ASN A 13 24.32 -6.14 19.12
N ASP A 14 25.63 -6.25 19.34
CA ASP A 14 26.37 -7.48 19.15
C ASP A 14 27.19 -7.84 20.42
N TYR A 15 27.92 -8.95 20.37
CA TYR A 15 28.75 -9.40 21.50
C TYR A 15 29.90 -8.45 21.86
N ARG A 16 30.18 -7.42 21.04
CA ARG A 16 31.26 -6.45 21.27
C ARG A 16 30.78 -5.21 22.00
N GLY A 17 29.46 -5.01 22.09
CA GLY A 17 28.88 -3.88 22.80
C GLY A 17 27.55 -3.40 22.25
N ASP A 18 27.05 -2.34 22.83
CA ASP A 18 25.83 -1.65 22.45
C ASP A 18 26.16 -0.25 21.93
N PRO A 19 26.33 -0.05 20.63
CA PRO A 19 26.57 1.27 20.04
C PRO A 19 25.42 2.26 20.29
N SER A 20 24.22 1.75 20.54
CA SER A 20 23.04 2.58 20.81
C SER A 20 23.20 3.32 22.15
N SER A 21 23.85 2.71 23.14
CA SER A 21 24.14 3.36 24.42
C SER A 21 25.11 4.53 24.28
N ALA A 22 26.14 4.40 23.45
CA ALA A 22 27.07 5.48 23.15
C ALA A 22 26.38 6.64 22.38
N LEU A 23 25.44 6.30 21.49
CA LEU A 23 24.63 7.32 20.79
C LEU A 23 23.67 8.06 21.72
N LEU A 24 23.13 7.38 22.74
CA LEU A 24 22.30 8.04 23.76
C LEU A 24 23.09 9.11 24.52
N GLU A 25 24.33 8.83 24.87
CA GLU A 25 25.22 9.78 25.53
C GLU A 25 25.63 10.93 24.59
N ALA A 26 26.03 10.62 23.37
CA ALA A 26 26.45 11.61 22.38
C ALA A 26 25.34 12.59 21.98
N LEU A 27 24.08 12.11 21.93
CA LEU A 27 22.92 12.89 21.51
C LEU A 27 22.21 13.59 22.68
N ASP A 28 22.59 13.31 23.92
CA ASP A 28 22.00 13.93 25.10
C ASP A 28 22.71 15.26 25.43
N PRO A 29 22.01 16.41 25.35
CA PRO A 29 22.63 17.70 25.65
C PRO A 29 23.16 17.84 27.09
N GLU A 30 22.65 17.01 28.04
CA GLU A 30 23.10 17.02 29.41
C GLU A 30 24.39 16.22 29.63
N GLN A 31 24.72 15.30 28.73
CA GLN A 31 25.86 14.37 28.86
C GLN A 31 26.94 14.59 27.79
N ASN A 32 26.61 15.17 26.63
CA ASN A 32 27.50 15.26 25.50
C ASN A 32 28.69 16.24 25.67
N THR A 33 28.67 17.08 26.69
CA THR A 33 29.79 17.96 27.04
C THR A 33 31.00 17.20 27.58
N THR A 34 30.80 16.00 28.12
CA THR A 34 31.82 15.14 28.71
C THR A 34 31.72 13.74 28.15
N PHE A 35 31.48 13.63 26.83
CA PHE A 35 31.46 12.33 26.13
C PHE A 35 32.82 11.65 26.25
N ASN A 36 32.84 10.46 26.85
CA ASN A 36 34.08 9.72 27.07
C ASN A 36 34.34 8.69 25.97
N ASP A 37 35.44 8.86 25.27
CA ASP A 37 35.94 7.84 24.34
C ASP A 37 36.66 6.74 25.13
N HIS A 38 36.03 5.57 25.27
CA HIS A 38 36.55 4.43 26.03
C HIS A 38 37.86 3.84 25.48
N TYR A 39 38.27 4.19 24.27
CA TYR A 39 39.53 3.73 23.69
C TYR A 39 40.68 4.69 24.01
N LEU A 40 40.40 5.98 23.92
CA LEU A 40 41.39 7.03 24.20
C LEU A 40 41.41 7.44 25.67
N GLU A 41 40.37 7.08 26.45
CA GLU A 41 40.17 7.50 27.85
C GLU A 41 40.23 9.02 28.04
N VAL A 42 39.67 9.76 27.08
CA VAL A 42 39.65 11.23 27.07
C VAL A 42 38.20 11.70 26.91
N ASP A 43 37.82 12.66 27.74
CA ASP A 43 36.54 13.36 27.59
C ASP A 43 36.60 14.33 26.38
N TYR A 44 35.53 14.34 25.61
CA TYR A 44 35.39 15.21 24.45
C TYR A 44 34.05 15.95 24.49
N ASP A 45 34.10 17.26 24.24
CA ASP A 45 32.90 18.08 24.21
C ASP A 45 32.23 18.04 22.85
N LEU A 46 31.05 17.46 22.77
CA LEU A 46 30.20 17.33 21.57
C LEU A 46 29.06 18.34 21.53
N SER A 47 28.97 19.29 22.48
CA SER A 47 27.85 20.24 22.60
C SER A 47 27.71 21.16 21.35
N ASP A 48 28.80 21.49 20.69
CA ASP A 48 28.82 22.30 19.47
C ASP A 48 28.64 21.48 18.16
N VAL A 49 28.35 20.18 18.28
CA VAL A 49 28.20 19.30 17.12
C VAL A 49 26.72 19.18 16.75
N MET A 50 26.39 19.50 15.50
CA MET A 50 25.07 19.19 14.95
C MET A 50 25.08 17.76 14.39
N PHE A 51 24.21 16.91 14.95
CA PHE A 51 24.02 15.55 14.46
C PHE A 51 22.87 15.50 13.46
N VAL A 52 23.12 14.88 12.33
CA VAL A 52 22.10 14.53 11.31
C VAL A 52 22.12 13.03 11.11
N THR A 53 20.97 12.40 11.23
CA THR A 53 20.84 10.95 11.07
C THR A 53 19.91 10.63 9.91
N THR A 54 20.16 9.55 9.20
CA THR A 54 19.24 8.98 8.22
C THR A 54 18.74 7.61 8.66
N ALA A 55 17.52 7.27 8.29
CA ALA A 55 16.93 5.97 8.55
C ALA A 55 15.93 5.59 7.45
N ASN A 56 15.82 4.30 7.16
CA ASN A 56 14.80 3.77 6.25
C ASN A 56 13.51 3.40 6.99
N THR A 57 13.61 3.10 8.27
CA THR A 57 12.50 2.73 9.16
C THR A 57 12.60 3.45 10.48
N LEU A 58 11.49 3.58 11.20
CA LEU A 58 11.47 4.07 12.58
C LEU A 58 11.68 2.95 13.62
N ASN A 59 12.20 1.80 13.20
CA ASN A 59 12.60 0.73 14.10
C ASN A 59 13.93 1.06 14.79
N ILE A 60 13.90 2.14 15.55
CA ILE A 60 15.01 2.71 16.32
C ILE A 60 14.59 2.63 17.79
N LEU A 61 15.55 2.50 18.69
CA LEU A 61 15.26 2.48 20.13
C LEU A 61 14.49 3.75 20.55
N PRO A 62 13.33 3.60 21.24
CA PRO A 62 12.52 4.75 21.64
C PRO A 62 13.30 5.86 22.34
N PRO A 63 14.23 5.61 23.26
CA PRO A 63 15.03 6.66 23.90
C PRO A 63 15.91 7.46 22.91
N LEU A 64 16.33 6.87 21.79
CA LEU A 64 17.05 7.60 20.74
C LEU A 64 16.10 8.47 19.91
N LEU A 65 14.94 7.94 19.57
CA LEU A 65 13.92 8.71 18.84
C LEU A 65 13.45 9.94 19.64
N ASP A 66 13.33 9.83 20.96
CA ASP A 66 12.91 10.94 21.82
C ASP A 66 13.92 12.11 21.82
N ARG A 67 15.16 11.87 21.42
CA ARG A 67 16.23 12.89 21.29
C ARG A 67 16.37 13.43 19.86
N MET A 68 15.53 12.99 18.93
CA MET A 68 15.62 13.34 17.51
C MET A 68 14.37 14.04 17.02
N GLU A 69 14.54 15.06 16.19
CA GLU A 69 13.46 15.59 15.38
C GLU A 69 13.29 14.70 14.13
N VAL A 70 12.11 14.08 13.98
CA VAL A 70 11.83 13.18 12.88
C VAL A 70 11.25 13.94 11.69
N ILE A 71 12.04 14.07 10.61
CA ILE A 71 11.61 14.65 9.34
C ILE A 71 11.34 13.53 8.35
N ARG A 72 10.07 13.32 8.00
CA ARG A 72 9.69 12.29 7.03
C ARG A 72 9.80 12.81 5.60
N ILE A 73 10.61 12.13 4.78
CA ILE A 73 10.72 12.39 3.35
C ILE A 73 9.92 11.31 2.62
N PRO A 74 8.77 11.66 2.00
CA PRO A 74 7.97 10.68 1.26
C PRO A 74 8.69 10.25 -0.02
N GLY A 75 8.24 9.11 -0.58
CA GLY A 75 8.69 8.66 -1.89
C GLY A 75 8.25 9.60 -3.01
N TYR A 76 8.95 9.52 -4.15
CA TYR A 76 8.65 10.33 -5.32
C TYR A 76 7.41 9.86 -6.06
N THR A 77 6.63 10.82 -6.56
CA THR A 77 5.54 10.59 -7.50
C THR A 77 6.07 10.17 -8.87
N GLU A 78 5.22 9.63 -9.73
CA GLU A 78 5.60 9.28 -11.11
C GLU A 78 6.12 10.51 -11.87
N ASP A 79 5.43 11.65 -11.77
CA ASP A 79 5.83 12.89 -12.43
C ASP A 79 7.18 13.43 -11.89
N GLU A 80 7.40 13.33 -10.56
CA GLU A 80 8.70 13.68 -9.97
C GLU A 80 9.82 12.76 -10.45
N LYS A 81 9.57 11.45 -10.53
CA LYS A 81 10.53 10.47 -11.07
C LYS A 81 10.90 10.76 -12.53
N ILE A 82 9.92 11.12 -13.37
CA ILE A 82 10.16 11.53 -14.76
C ILE A 82 11.03 12.79 -14.81
N ASN A 83 10.71 13.79 -14.00
CA ASN A 83 11.52 15.01 -13.91
C ASN A 83 12.95 14.74 -13.43
N ILE A 84 13.13 13.90 -12.40
CA ILE A 84 14.44 13.49 -11.90
C ILE A 84 15.21 12.73 -12.99
N ALA A 85 14.55 11.82 -13.69
CA ALA A 85 15.15 11.05 -14.76
C ALA A 85 15.69 11.97 -15.87
N ASN A 86 14.89 12.92 -16.33
CA ASN A 86 15.28 13.84 -17.41
C ASN A 86 16.37 14.83 -17.00
N ARG A 87 16.27 15.39 -15.79
CA ARG A 87 17.19 16.45 -15.35
C ARG A 87 18.52 15.93 -14.83
N TYR A 88 18.52 14.74 -14.26
CA TYR A 88 19.68 14.24 -13.53
C TYR A 88 20.16 12.86 -14.00
N LEU A 89 19.26 11.86 -14.05
CA LEU A 89 19.68 10.48 -14.27
C LEU A 89 20.11 10.24 -15.71
N LEU A 90 19.34 10.68 -16.69
CA LEU A 90 19.64 10.48 -18.11
C LEU A 90 20.90 11.24 -18.53
N PRO A 91 21.09 12.54 -18.22
CA PRO A 91 22.32 13.24 -18.52
C PRO A 91 23.56 12.59 -17.87
N LYS A 92 23.44 12.16 -16.61
CA LYS A 92 24.51 11.43 -15.92
C LYS A 92 24.86 10.14 -16.66
N GLN A 93 23.87 9.31 -16.99
CA GLN A 93 24.11 8.04 -17.67
C GLN A 93 24.66 8.21 -19.10
N ILE A 94 24.24 9.25 -19.82
CA ILE A 94 24.81 9.62 -21.13
C ILE A 94 26.30 9.94 -20.99
N LYS A 95 26.65 10.78 -20.03
CA LYS A 95 28.05 11.17 -19.75
C LYS A 95 28.89 9.97 -19.31
N ASP A 96 28.43 9.21 -18.33
CA ASP A 96 29.16 8.10 -17.71
C ASP A 96 29.39 6.94 -18.71
N ASN A 97 28.54 6.76 -19.69
CA ASN A 97 28.66 5.71 -20.72
C ASN A 97 29.22 6.24 -22.05
N GLY A 98 29.60 7.52 -22.14
CA GLY A 98 30.26 8.11 -23.31
C GLY A 98 29.36 8.20 -24.54
N VAL A 99 28.05 8.32 -24.38
CA VAL A 99 27.08 8.54 -25.48
C VAL A 99 27.25 9.95 -26.01
N LYS A 100 27.37 10.10 -27.32
CA LYS A 100 27.48 11.41 -27.98
C LYS A 100 26.10 12.02 -28.20
N GLU A 101 26.09 13.34 -28.39
CA GLU A 101 24.89 14.09 -28.72
C GLU A 101 24.20 13.52 -29.98
N GLY A 102 22.92 13.24 -29.89
CA GLY A 102 22.12 12.67 -30.97
C GLY A 102 22.18 11.15 -31.15
N GLU A 103 23.07 10.44 -30.45
CA GLU A 103 23.15 8.97 -30.54
C GLU A 103 22.02 8.25 -29.78
N MET A 104 21.43 8.87 -28.77
CA MET A 104 20.33 8.32 -27.98
C MET A 104 19.21 9.32 -27.78
N LYS A 105 17.97 8.85 -27.95
CA LYS A 105 16.77 9.62 -27.63
C LYS A 105 15.84 8.75 -26.78
N LEU A 106 15.42 9.28 -25.64
CA LEU A 106 14.52 8.63 -24.69
C LEU A 106 13.39 9.60 -24.35
N ALA A 107 12.17 9.30 -24.76
CA ALA A 107 11.00 10.14 -24.51
C ALA A 107 10.42 9.94 -23.11
N ASP A 108 9.67 10.94 -22.60
CA ASP A 108 9.01 10.89 -21.30
C ASP A 108 8.08 9.70 -21.15
N ASP A 109 7.32 9.35 -22.20
CA ASP A 109 6.43 8.19 -22.20
C ASP A 109 7.21 6.88 -22.02
N THR A 110 8.42 6.80 -22.57
CA THR A 110 9.30 5.64 -22.39
C THR A 110 9.83 5.57 -20.95
N ILE A 111 10.21 6.70 -20.36
CA ILE A 111 10.62 6.77 -18.94
C ILE A 111 9.44 6.34 -18.05
N LYS A 112 8.25 6.81 -18.35
CA LYS A 112 7.01 6.42 -17.66
C LYS A 112 6.76 4.92 -17.74
N GLU A 113 6.95 4.33 -18.93
CA GLU A 113 6.84 2.87 -19.10
C GLU A 113 7.91 2.11 -18.30
N ILE A 114 9.15 2.62 -18.25
CA ILE A 114 10.19 2.03 -17.39
C ILE A 114 9.78 2.07 -15.93
N ILE A 115 9.29 3.21 -15.44
CA ILE A 115 8.82 3.37 -14.05
C ILE A 115 7.73 2.36 -13.74
N ARG A 116 6.75 2.21 -14.61
CA ARG A 116 5.56 1.37 -14.41
C ARG A 116 5.84 -0.12 -14.52
N SER A 117 6.61 -0.51 -15.52
CA SER A 117 6.74 -1.92 -15.92
C SER A 117 8.05 -2.58 -15.48
N TYR A 118 9.08 -1.81 -15.13
CA TYR A 118 10.41 -2.35 -14.84
C TYR A 118 10.95 -1.97 -13.46
N THR A 119 10.30 -1.02 -12.75
CA THR A 119 10.71 -0.62 -11.40
C THR A 119 9.56 -0.70 -10.39
N ARG A 120 9.90 -0.96 -9.13
CA ARG A 120 8.99 -0.95 -7.99
C ARG A 120 9.77 -0.45 -6.78
N GLU A 121 9.72 0.87 -6.56
CA GLU A 121 10.50 1.54 -5.52
C GLU A 121 9.88 2.90 -5.17
N SER A 122 10.12 3.38 -3.95
CA SER A 122 9.75 4.74 -3.54
C SER A 122 10.73 5.80 -4.08
N GLY A 123 12.01 5.45 -4.21
CA GLY A 123 13.08 6.28 -4.74
C GLY A 123 13.25 6.16 -6.26
N VAL A 124 14.49 6.36 -6.73
CA VAL A 124 14.88 6.35 -8.15
C VAL A 124 16.13 5.49 -8.46
N ARG A 125 16.63 4.72 -7.48
CA ARG A 125 17.84 3.90 -7.66
C ARG A 125 17.69 2.80 -8.71
N ASN A 126 16.55 2.12 -8.72
CA ASN A 126 16.28 1.09 -9.72
C ASN A 126 15.98 1.72 -11.08
N LEU A 127 15.30 2.88 -11.11
CA LEU A 127 15.09 3.65 -12.33
C LEU A 127 16.43 4.03 -12.97
N GLU A 128 17.38 4.52 -12.17
CA GLU A 128 18.75 4.83 -12.65
C GLU A 128 19.44 3.58 -13.22
N ARG A 129 19.32 2.44 -12.55
CA ARG A 129 19.89 1.16 -13.03
C ARG A 129 19.27 0.71 -14.35
N GLU A 130 17.95 0.82 -14.50
CA GLU A 130 17.29 0.45 -15.76
C GLU A 130 17.63 1.42 -16.88
N ILE A 131 17.70 2.75 -16.63
CA ILE A 131 18.20 3.73 -17.60
C ILE A 131 19.64 3.41 -18.00
N SER A 132 20.52 3.09 -17.04
CA SER A 132 21.90 2.68 -17.31
C SER A 132 21.99 1.44 -18.20
N LYS A 133 21.11 0.44 -18.00
CA LYS A 133 21.05 -0.74 -18.88
C LYS A 133 20.65 -0.38 -20.31
N VAL A 134 19.65 0.48 -20.46
CA VAL A 134 19.21 0.98 -21.77
C VAL A 134 20.38 1.68 -22.46
N THR A 135 21.02 2.64 -21.76
CA THR A 135 22.13 3.43 -22.29
C THR A 135 23.29 2.53 -22.77
N ARG A 136 23.70 1.55 -21.94
CA ARG A 136 24.77 0.61 -22.33
C ARG A 136 24.42 -0.23 -23.57
N LYS A 137 23.15 -0.64 -23.74
CA LYS A 137 22.74 -1.37 -24.94
C LYS A 137 22.68 -0.46 -26.17
N VAL A 138 22.33 0.80 -26.00
CA VAL A 138 22.43 1.82 -27.06
C VAL A 138 23.89 1.97 -27.50
N VAL A 139 24.82 2.18 -26.57
CA VAL A 139 26.26 2.27 -26.85
C VAL A 139 26.74 1.04 -27.62
N LYS A 140 26.34 -0.16 -27.20
CA LYS A 140 26.71 -1.40 -27.92
C LYS A 140 26.26 -1.38 -29.37
N LYS A 141 25.04 -0.95 -29.66
CA LYS A 141 24.50 -0.87 -31.04
C LYS A 141 25.25 0.15 -31.88
N VAL A 142 25.55 1.32 -31.30
CA VAL A 142 26.29 2.40 -31.98
C VAL A 142 27.74 1.99 -32.27
N VAL A 143 28.43 1.41 -31.28
CA VAL A 143 29.84 0.96 -31.45
C VAL A 143 29.94 -0.18 -32.46
N ASN A 144 28.97 -1.08 -32.51
CA ASN A 144 28.92 -2.15 -33.52
C ASN A 144 28.54 -1.66 -34.92
N ASN A 145 28.30 -0.35 -35.12
CA ASN A 145 27.77 0.24 -36.34
C ASN A 145 26.44 -0.33 -36.82
N GLU A 146 25.64 -0.88 -35.91
CA GLU A 146 24.29 -1.39 -36.21
C GLU A 146 23.33 -0.21 -36.49
N GLU A 147 23.44 0.84 -35.67
CA GLU A 147 22.64 2.07 -35.79
C GLU A 147 23.51 3.29 -35.45
N LYS A 148 23.30 4.42 -36.16
CA LYS A 148 23.99 5.70 -35.85
C LYS A 148 23.33 6.49 -34.73
N SER A 149 22.03 6.29 -34.57
CA SER A 149 21.19 6.91 -33.54
C SER A 149 20.09 5.92 -33.17
N VAL A 150 19.82 5.79 -31.88
CA VAL A 150 18.81 4.86 -31.34
C VAL A 150 17.72 5.64 -30.65
N GLU A 151 16.51 5.59 -31.16
CA GLU A 151 15.32 6.09 -30.49
C GLU A 151 14.69 4.93 -29.67
N VAL A 152 14.72 5.09 -28.34
CA VAL A 152 14.09 4.12 -27.42
C VAL A 152 12.68 4.57 -27.12
N ASN A 153 11.70 3.70 -27.36
CA ASN A 153 10.29 3.97 -27.17
C ASN A 153 9.58 2.78 -26.51
N GLU A 154 8.29 2.93 -26.20
CA GLU A 154 7.50 1.88 -25.51
C GLU A 154 7.46 0.54 -26.26
N LYS A 155 7.56 0.57 -27.60
CA LYS A 155 7.48 -0.66 -28.44
C LYS A 155 8.76 -1.46 -28.40
N ASN A 156 9.92 -0.78 -28.38
CA ASN A 156 11.23 -1.43 -28.42
C ASN A 156 11.92 -1.54 -27.06
N ILE A 157 11.35 -0.96 -25.99
CA ILE A 157 11.92 -1.07 -24.63
C ILE A 157 12.14 -2.52 -24.19
N PRO A 158 11.30 -3.52 -24.59
CA PRO A 158 11.55 -4.91 -24.26
C PRO A 158 12.86 -5.47 -24.82
N ASP A 159 13.37 -4.93 -25.94
CA ASP A 159 14.65 -5.34 -26.51
C ASP A 159 15.82 -4.92 -25.61
N PHE A 160 15.64 -3.83 -24.87
CA PHE A 160 16.63 -3.29 -23.95
C PHE A 160 16.52 -3.87 -22.53
N LEU A 161 15.31 -4.04 -22.00
CA LEU A 161 15.10 -4.41 -20.61
C LEU A 161 14.53 -5.82 -20.40
N GLY A 162 14.13 -6.48 -21.50
CA GLY A 162 13.46 -7.77 -21.48
C GLY A 162 11.95 -7.65 -21.24
N ILE A 163 11.33 -8.75 -20.85
CA ILE A 163 9.90 -8.79 -20.55
C ILE A 163 9.55 -7.88 -19.38
N LYS A 164 8.37 -7.28 -19.44
CA LYS A 164 7.84 -6.44 -18.37
C LYS A 164 7.81 -7.23 -17.05
N LYS A 165 8.39 -6.67 -16.00
CA LYS A 165 8.50 -7.32 -14.68
C LYS A 165 7.25 -7.15 -13.85
N PHE A 166 6.58 -6.01 -14.02
CA PHE A 166 5.42 -5.62 -13.24
C PHE A 166 4.25 -5.31 -14.17
N LYS A 167 3.07 -5.78 -13.80
CA LYS A 167 1.81 -5.30 -14.36
C LYS A 167 1.26 -4.27 -13.40
N PHE A 168 1.05 -3.06 -13.87
CA PHE A 168 0.35 -2.05 -13.08
C PHE A 168 -1.13 -2.43 -12.96
N GLY A 169 -1.68 -2.23 -11.74
CA GLY A 169 -3.02 -2.59 -11.34
C GLY A 169 -4.06 -2.33 -12.42
N GLU A 170 -4.43 -3.38 -13.12
CA GLU A 170 -5.57 -3.33 -14.02
C GLU A 170 -6.82 -3.34 -13.16
N LEU A 171 -7.58 -2.26 -13.20
CA LEU A 171 -8.94 -2.25 -12.65
C LEU A 171 -9.75 -3.34 -13.35
N GLU A 172 -10.67 -3.92 -12.61
CA GLU A 172 -11.60 -4.89 -13.19
C GLU A 172 -12.35 -4.27 -14.38
N ALA A 173 -12.53 -5.03 -15.44
CA ALA A 173 -13.23 -4.54 -16.64
C ALA A 173 -14.72 -4.25 -16.38
N LYS A 174 -15.32 -4.93 -15.39
CA LYS A 174 -16.75 -4.85 -15.03
C LYS A 174 -16.91 -4.85 -13.51
N ASP A 175 -18.04 -4.31 -13.05
CA ASP A 175 -18.47 -4.44 -11.66
C ASP A 175 -18.67 -5.92 -11.30
N LYS A 176 -18.11 -6.35 -10.17
CA LYS A 176 -18.14 -7.75 -9.74
C LYS A 176 -18.62 -7.89 -8.32
N VAL A 177 -19.28 -9.03 -8.05
CA VAL A 177 -19.72 -9.40 -6.71
C VAL A 177 -18.52 -9.89 -5.89
N GLY A 178 -18.37 -9.36 -4.68
CA GLY A 178 -17.35 -9.79 -3.73
C GLY A 178 -15.94 -9.32 -4.04
N ILE A 179 -15.74 -8.50 -5.07
CA ILE A 179 -14.43 -7.94 -5.44
C ILE A 179 -14.39 -6.45 -5.12
N VAL A 180 -13.43 -6.05 -4.30
CA VAL A 180 -13.24 -4.67 -3.84
C VAL A 180 -11.79 -4.26 -4.04
N ILE A 181 -11.58 -3.01 -4.41
CA ILE A 181 -10.28 -2.39 -4.50
C ILE A 181 -9.99 -1.66 -3.19
N GLY A 182 -9.09 -2.21 -2.41
CA GLY A 182 -8.46 -1.54 -1.28
C GLY A 182 -7.17 -0.82 -1.70
N LEU A 183 -6.62 -0.02 -0.79
CA LEU A 183 -5.35 0.66 -0.96
C LEU A 183 -4.41 0.29 0.17
N ALA A 184 -3.21 -0.13 -0.18
CA ALA A 184 -2.14 -0.45 0.75
C ALA A 184 -0.99 0.54 0.62
N TRP A 185 -0.22 0.66 1.68
CA TRP A 185 1.07 1.32 1.68
C TRP A 185 2.16 0.30 1.99
N THR A 186 3.26 0.36 1.26
CA THR A 186 4.43 -0.51 1.42
C THR A 186 5.70 0.34 1.41
N GLU A 187 6.84 -0.24 1.76
CA GLU A 187 8.16 0.41 1.65
C GLU A 187 8.46 0.92 0.22
N PHE A 188 7.79 0.36 -0.77
CA PHE A 188 7.95 0.74 -2.19
C PHE A 188 6.95 1.82 -2.64
N GLY A 189 6.07 2.26 -1.76
CA GLY A 189 5.01 3.24 -2.01
C GLY A 189 3.61 2.65 -1.90
N GLY A 190 2.62 3.38 -2.43
CA GLY A 190 1.23 2.91 -2.42
C GLY A 190 0.95 1.86 -3.49
N GLU A 191 0.08 0.91 -3.18
CA GLU A 191 -0.34 -0.19 -4.04
C GLU A 191 -1.84 -0.42 -4.01
N ILE A 192 -2.37 -0.98 -5.10
CA ILE A 192 -3.73 -1.48 -5.17
C ILE A 192 -3.81 -2.83 -4.47
N LEU A 193 -4.73 -2.95 -3.54
CA LEU A 193 -5.01 -4.17 -2.81
C LEU A 193 -6.35 -4.73 -3.24
N LYS A 194 -6.34 -5.77 -4.05
CA LYS A 194 -7.58 -6.45 -4.42
C LYS A 194 -8.04 -7.37 -3.30
N VAL A 195 -9.28 -7.21 -2.87
CA VAL A 195 -9.93 -8.08 -1.87
C VAL A 195 -11.03 -8.87 -2.58
N GLU A 196 -10.97 -10.18 -2.51
CA GLU A 196 -11.94 -11.08 -3.11
C GLU A 196 -12.65 -11.88 -2.02
N THR A 197 -13.98 -11.87 -2.02
CA THR A 197 -14.78 -12.65 -1.09
C THR A 197 -15.79 -13.50 -1.85
N VAL A 198 -15.78 -14.78 -1.57
CA VAL A 198 -16.81 -15.72 -2.04
C VAL A 198 -17.54 -16.34 -0.86
N ASN A 199 -18.78 -16.69 -1.06
CA ASN A 199 -19.53 -17.52 -0.11
C ASN A 199 -20.02 -18.79 -0.77
N MET A 200 -20.06 -19.86 0.00
CA MET A 200 -20.46 -21.19 -0.43
C MET A 200 -21.34 -21.85 0.65
N PRO A 201 -22.13 -22.90 0.34
CA PRO A 201 -22.83 -23.68 1.36
C PRO A 201 -21.84 -24.17 2.43
N GLY A 202 -22.21 -24.05 3.73
CA GLY A 202 -21.30 -24.37 4.81
C GLY A 202 -21.94 -24.24 6.19
N LYS A 203 -21.09 -24.00 7.20
CA LYS A 203 -21.48 -23.91 8.62
C LYS A 203 -21.04 -22.62 9.30
N GLY A 204 -20.97 -21.51 8.56
CA GLY A 204 -20.56 -20.20 9.08
C GLY A 204 -19.05 -20.01 9.26
N ARG A 205 -18.21 -20.87 8.67
CA ARG A 205 -16.76 -20.76 8.77
C ARG A 205 -16.24 -19.61 7.95
N MET A 206 -15.12 -19.00 8.41
CA MET A 206 -14.39 -17.98 7.68
C MET A 206 -12.99 -18.53 7.35
N GLN A 207 -12.69 -18.59 6.06
CA GLN A 207 -11.34 -18.91 5.56
C GLN A 207 -10.67 -17.63 5.08
N ILE A 208 -9.39 -17.50 5.36
CA ILE A 208 -8.58 -16.33 5.00
C ILE A 208 -7.32 -16.82 4.30
N THR A 209 -7.01 -16.28 3.13
CA THR A 209 -5.80 -16.62 2.38
C THR A 209 -5.17 -15.35 1.77
N GLY A 210 -3.86 -15.39 1.45
CA GLY A 210 -3.11 -14.28 0.86
C GLY A 210 -1.92 -13.80 1.69
N LYS A 211 -1.43 -14.63 2.65
CA LYS A 211 -0.34 -14.29 3.60
C LYS A 211 -0.63 -13.00 4.37
N LEU A 212 -1.81 -12.95 4.98
CA LEU A 212 -2.21 -11.83 5.82
C LEU A 212 -1.59 -11.98 7.22
N GLY A 213 -0.97 -10.91 7.71
CA GLY A 213 -0.48 -10.81 9.07
C GLY A 213 -1.62 -10.74 10.11
N ASP A 214 -1.25 -10.76 11.38
CA ASP A 214 -2.20 -10.91 12.48
C ASP A 214 -3.18 -9.75 12.55
N VAL A 215 -2.72 -8.50 12.38
CA VAL A 215 -3.56 -7.30 12.41
C VAL A 215 -4.61 -7.33 11.29
N MET A 216 -4.22 -7.75 10.10
CA MET A 216 -5.15 -7.84 8.97
C MET A 216 -6.16 -8.98 9.15
N GLN A 217 -5.76 -10.11 9.76
CA GLN A 217 -6.67 -11.19 10.12
C GLN A 217 -7.69 -10.78 11.19
N GLU A 218 -7.28 -9.97 12.18
CA GLU A 218 -8.18 -9.36 13.16
C GLU A 218 -9.18 -8.41 12.50
N SER A 219 -8.71 -7.59 11.55
CA SER A 219 -9.57 -6.71 10.77
C SER A 219 -10.67 -7.48 10.00
N VAL A 220 -10.35 -8.67 9.44
CA VAL A 220 -11.34 -9.56 8.82
C VAL A 220 -12.37 -10.05 9.84
N LYS A 221 -11.95 -10.41 11.06
CA LYS A 221 -12.86 -10.88 12.12
C LYS A 221 -13.79 -9.75 12.57
N ALA A 222 -13.25 -8.53 12.74
CA ALA A 222 -14.04 -7.35 13.07
C ALA A 222 -15.06 -7.04 11.98
N ALA A 223 -14.67 -7.05 10.72
CA ALA A 223 -15.53 -6.86 9.56
C ALA A 223 -16.67 -7.88 9.52
N LYS A 224 -16.38 -9.18 9.75
CA LYS A 224 -17.41 -10.23 9.84
C LYS A 224 -18.41 -9.96 10.96
N SER A 225 -17.91 -9.57 12.14
CA SER A 225 -18.76 -9.29 13.30
C SER A 225 -19.72 -8.13 13.03
N TYR A 226 -19.19 -7.04 12.46
CA TYR A 226 -19.99 -5.89 12.05
C TYR A 226 -21.06 -6.27 11.01
N VAL A 227 -20.68 -6.97 9.92
CA VAL A 227 -21.65 -7.37 8.89
C VAL A 227 -22.74 -8.28 9.48
N ARG A 228 -22.39 -9.18 10.41
CA ARG A 228 -23.35 -10.05 11.07
C ARG A 228 -24.30 -9.27 11.99
N SER A 229 -23.80 -8.27 12.73
CA SER A 229 -24.64 -7.44 13.61
C SER A 229 -25.65 -6.58 12.85
N LYS A 230 -25.29 -6.17 11.63
CA LYS A 230 -26.10 -5.32 10.75
C LYS A 230 -26.85 -6.08 9.64
N CYS A 231 -26.88 -7.40 9.70
CA CYS A 231 -27.35 -8.23 8.58
C CYS A 231 -28.78 -7.87 8.11
N LEU A 232 -29.70 -7.57 9.03
CA LEU A 232 -31.08 -7.21 8.69
C LEU A 232 -31.14 -5.89 7.90
N GLU A 233 -30.32 -4.93 8.23
CA GLU A 233 -30.22 -3.66 7.51
C GLU A 233 -29.70 -3.87 6.07
N PHE A 234 -28.88 -4.89 5.85
CA PHE A 234 -28.39 -5.29 4.53
C PHE A 234 -29.34 -6.23 3.77
N GLY A 235 -30.52 -6.54 4.32
CA GLY A 235 -31.49 -7.45 3.71
C GLY A 235 -31.10 -8.93 3.81
N VAL A 236 -30.33 -9.30 4.80
CA VAL A 236 -29.77 -10.65 5.00
C VAL A 236 -30.32 -11.22 6.33
N THR A 237 -30.93 -12.39 6.29
CA THR A 237 -31.42 -13.05 7.49
C THR A 237 -30.26 -13.73 8.27
N PRO A 238 -30.30 -13.72 9.62
CA PRO A 238 -29.23 -14.29 10.45
C PRO A 238 -28.85 -15.74 10.13
N PRO A 239 -29.79 -16.68 9.84
CA PRO A 239 -29.46 -18.07 9.51
C PRO A 239 -28.62 -18.24 8.26
N LEU A 240 -28.61 -17.24 7.36
CA LEU A 240 -27.79 -17.31 6.15
C LEU A 240 -26.30 -17.35 6.47
N PHE A 241 -25.87 -16.67 7.55
CA PHE A 241 -24.47 -16.72 8.01
C PHE A 241 -24.08 -18.10 8.56
N GLU A 242 -25.03 -18.84 9.10
CA GLU A 242 -24.79 -20.18 9.65
C GLU A 242 -24.77 -21.25 8.55
N LYS A 243 -25.50 -21.00 7.45
CA LYS A 243 -25.63 -21.92 6.30
C LYS A 243 -24.60 -21.61 5.16
N LYS A 244 -23.72 -20.61 5.35
CA LYS A 244 -22.70 -20.20 4.37
C LYS A 244 -21.32 -20.10 5.00
N ASP A 245 -20.34 -20.73 4.38
CA ASP A 245 -18.93 -20.46 4.62
C ASP A 245 -18.48 -19.30 3.75
N PHE A 246 -17.54 -18.51 4.25
CA PHE A 246 -16.95 -17.37 3.57
C PHE A 246 -15.47 -17.62 3.35
N HIS A 247 -14.97 -17.29 2.18
CA HIS A 247 -13.55 -17.29 1.90
C HIS A 247 -13.13 -15.90 1.41
N ILE A 248 -12.27 -15.26 2.17
CA ILE A 248 -11.63 -14.00 1.79
C ILE A 248 -10.22 -14.30 1.29
N HIS A 249 -9.93 -13.82 0.10
CA HIS A 249 -8.63 -13.96 -0.52
C HIS A 249 -8.09 -12.58 -0.91
N VAL A 250 -6.81 -12.34 -0.57
CA VAL A 250 -6.07 -11.18 -1.07
C VAL A 250 -4.96 -11.71 -1.96
N PRO A 251 -5.07 -11.56 -3.28
CA PRO A 251 -4.08 -12.05 -4.25
C PRO A 251 -2.65 -11.57 -3.99
N GLU A 252 -1.69 -12.11 -4.72
CA GLU A 252 -0.25 -11.86 -4.58
C GLU A 252 0.33 -12.36 -3.24
N GLY A 253 0.10 -13.64 -2.93
CA GLY A 253 0.57 -14.31 -1.71
C GLY A 253 2.09 -14.40 -1.56
N ALA A 254 2.87 -13.98 -2.54
CA ALA A 254 4.33 -13.87 -2.43
C ALA A 254 4.77 -12.72 -1.52
N THR A 255 3.97 -11.65 -1.42
CA THR A 255 4.24 -10.47 -0.59
C THR A 255 3.39 -10.54 0.68
N PRO A 256 3.98 -10.59 1.88
CA PRO A 256 3.24 -10.48 3.13
C PRO A 256 2.48 -9.15 3.19
N LYS A 257 1.25 -9.19 3.72
CA LYS A 257 0.39 -8.02 3.87
C LYS A 257 -0.10 -7.95 5.30
N ASP A 258 0.05 -6.81 5.92
CA ASP A 258 -0.45 -6.58 7.27
C ASP A 258 -0.97 -5.14 7.45
N GLY A 259 -1.77 -4.94 8.49
CA GLY A 259 -2.32 -3.64 8.84
C GLY A 259 -3.85 -3.57 8.80
N PRO A 260 -4.45 -2.63 9.54
CA PRO A 260 -5.90 -2.54 9.72
C PRO A 260 -6.60 -1.81 8.58
N SER A 261 -5.89 -1.09 7.71
CA SER A 261 -6.43 -0.12 6.74
C SER A 261 -7.28 -0.70 5.61
N ALA A 262 -7.40 -2.03 5.52
CA ALA A 262 -8.28 -2.72 4.58
C ALA A 262 -9.67 -3.05 5.17
N GLY A 263 -9.97 -2.65 6.40
CA GLY A 263 -11.19 -3.01 7.13
C GLY A 263 -12.47 -2.72 6.36
N ILE A 264 -12.63 -1.50 5.84
CA ILE A 264 -13.83 -1.14 5.06
C ILE A 264 -13.92 -1.91 3.73
N ALA A 265 -12.80 -2.28 3.12
CA ALA A 265 -12.79 -3.13 1.92
C ALA A 265 -13.23 -4.56 2.25
N MET A 266 -12.82 -5.10 3.40
CA MET A 266 -13.28 -6.40 3.89
C MET A 266 -14.80 -6.40 4.17
N VAL A 267 -15.31 -5.37 4.86
CA VAL A 267 -16.76 -5.20 5.10
C VAL A 267 -17.51 -5.18 3.77
N THR A 268 -17.11 -4.32 2.85
CA THR A 268 -17.78 -4.15 1.55
C THR A 268 -17.76 -5.44 0.73
N SER A 269 -16.64 -6.18 0.74
CA SER A 269 -16.52 -7.43 0.00
C SER A 269 -17.41 -8.55 0.57
N ILE A 270 -17.53 -8.65 1.91
CA ILE A 270 -18.43 -9.60 2.58
C ILE A 270 -19.88 -9.26 2.27
N VAL A 271 -20.28 -7.98 2.43
CA VAL A 271 -21.65 -7.52 2.14
C VAL A 271 -22.01 -7.78 0.68
N SER A 272 -21.16 -7.39 -0.26
CA SER A 272 -21.36 -7.65 -1.68
C SER A 272 -21.50 -9.15 -1.98
N SER A 273 -20.63 -9.97 -1.39
CA SER A 273 -20.67 -11.42 -1.58
C SER A 273 -21.99 -12.05 -1.11
N ILE A 274 -22.49 -11.66 0.09
CA ILE A 274 -23.68 -12.26 0.68
C ILE A 274 -24.96 -11.75 0.03
N THR A 275 -25.05 -10.45 -0.31
CA THR A 275 -26.18 -9.80 -0.96
C THR A 275 -26.25 -10.02 -2.46
N LYS A 276 -25.15 -10.51 -3.05
CA LYS A 276 -24.98 -10.67 -4.51
C LYS A 276 -25.07 -9.34 -5.29
N VAL A 277 -24.86 -8.21 -4.62
CA VAL A 277 -24.82 -6.90 -5.25
C VAL A 277 -23.37 -6.58 -5.65
N PRO A 278 -23.08 -6.29 -6.94
CA PRO A 278 -21.74 -5.95 -7.39
C PRO A 278 -21.21 -4.66 -6.76
N VAL A 279 -19.89 -4.59 -6.62
CA VAL A 279 -19.16 -3.37 -6.24
C VAL A 279 -18.74 -2.61 -7.51
N LYS A 280 -18.87 -1.30 -7.49
CA LYS A 280 -18.43 -0.43 -8.58
C LYS A 280 -16.92 -0.52 -8.76
N LYS A 281 -16.46 -0.88 -9.95
CA LYS A 281 -15.05 -1.12 -10.29
C LYS A 281 -14.16 0.11 -10.19
N GLU A 282 -14.73 1.28 -10.33
CA GLU A 282 -14.03 2.57 -10.34
C GLU A 282 -13.78 3.14 -8.95
N ILE A 283 -14.28 2.46 -7.89
CA ILE A 283 -14.17 2.89 -6.51
C ILE A 283 -13.06 2.09 -5.82
N ALA A 284 -12.12 2.80 -5.21
CA ALA A 284 -11.18 2.23 -4.24
C ALA A 284 -11.48 2.78 -2.84
N MET A 285 -10.98 2.09 -1.82
CA MET A 285 -11.23 2.50 -0.44
C MET A 285 -10.08 2.12 0.49
N THR A 286 -9.96 2.89 1.57
CA THR A 286 -9.03 2.58 2.66
C THR A 286 -9.60 3.11 3.96
N GLY A 287 -9.49 2.34 5.02
CA GLY A 287 -9.98 2.69 6.36
C GLY A 287 -9.98 1.47 7.27
N GLU A 288 -9.64 1.66 8.51
CA GLU A 288 -9.86 0.68 9.54
C GLU A 288 -11.34 0.69 9.93
N VAL A 289 -11.90 -0.44 10.33
CA VAL A 289 -13.28 -0.56 10.75
C VAL A 289 -13.37 -1.13 12.17
N THR A 290 -14.17 -0.48 13.00
CA THR A 290 -14.55 -1.04 14.32
C THR A 290 -15.70 -2.04 14.19
N ILE A 291 -15.91 -2.84 15.23
CA ILE A 291 -17.05 -3.77 15.31
C ILE A 291 -18.42 -3.05 15.36
N THR A 292 -18.43 -1.74 15.63
CA THR A 292 -19.61 -0.87 15.61
C THR A 292 -19.78 -0.16 14.27
N GLY A 293 -18.84 -0.32 13.33
CA GLY A 293 -18.91 0.24 11.98
C GLY A 293 -18.33 1.64 11.83
N GLN A 294 -17.62 2.17 12.83
CA GLN A 294 -16.88 3.42 12.66
C GLN A 294 -15.66 3.19 11.77
N VAL A 295 -15.34 4.19 10.97
CA VAL A 295 -14.16 4.19 10.10
C VAL A 295 -13.08 5.03 10.75
N LEU A 296 -11.98 4.37 11.12
CA LEU A 296 -10.85 4.98 11.81
C LEU A 296 -9.74 5.41 10.84
N PRO A 297 -8.92 6.41 11.22
CA PRO A 297 -7.87 6.96 10.39
C PRO A 297 -6.76 5.95 10.08
N ILE A 298 -6.05 6.20 8.98
CA ILE A 298 -4.99 5.34 8.44
C ILE A 298 -3.73 6.14 8.14
N GLY A 299 -2.60 5.45 8.03
CA GLY A 299 -1.34 6.04 7.56
C GLY A 299 -1.14 5.92 6.03
N GLY A 300 -0.24 6.75 5.50
CA GLY A 300 0.19 6.69 4.10
C GLY A 300 -0.88 7.09 3.08
N LEU A 301 -1.75 8.05 3.42
CA LEU A 301 -2.83 8.48 2.53
C LEU A 301 -2.32 8.99 1.18
N LYS A 302 -1.25 9.81 1.18
CA LYS A 302 -0.64 10.35 -0.04
C LYS A 302 -0.24 9.23 -1.01
N GLU A 303 0.50 8.25 -0.53
CA GLU A 303 0.98 7.12 -1.33
C GLU A 303 -0.19 6.27 -1.86
N LYS A 304 -1.19 6.05 -1.04
CA LYS A 304 -2.40 5.31 -1.40
C LYS A 304 -3.18 6.02 -2.51
N LEU A 305 -3.36 7.32 -2.42
CA LEU A 305 -4.04 8.12 -3.46
C LEU A 305 -3.24 8.17 -4.75
N LEU A 306 -1.90 8.24 -4.67
CA LEU A 306 -1.03 8.13 -5.83
C LEU A 306 -1.16 6.78 -6.53
N ALA A 307 -1.29 5.69 -5.77
CA ALA A 307 -1.53 4.37 -6.34
C ALA A 307 -2.90 4.28 -7.02
N ALA A 308 -3.94 4.80 -6.39
CA ALA A 308 -5.27 4.87 -6.96
C ALA A 308 -5.29 5.67 -8.28
N HIS A 309 -4.61 6.82 -8.30
CA HIS A 309 -4.48 7.67 -9.49
C HIS A 309 -3.79 6.93 -10.64
N ARG A 310 -2.64 6.30 -10.36
CA ARG A 310 -1.92 5.49 -11.36
C ARG A 310 -2.75 4.36 -11.94
N ALA A 311 -3.58 3.71 -11.09
CA ALA A 311 -4.46 2.63 -11.51
C ALA A 311 -5.71 3.11 -12.29
N GLY A 312 -5.95 4.42 -12.36
CA GLY A 312 -7.11 4.97 -13.06
C GLY A 312 -8.41 4.92 -12.27
N VAL A 313 -8.34 4.77 -10.95
CA VAL A 313 -9.48 4.87 -10.03
C VAL A 313 -10.10 6.25 -10.15
N LYS A 314 -11.44 6.33 -10.17
CA LYS A 314 -12.17 7.59 -10.28
C LYS A 314 -12.64 8.15 -8.95
N LYS A 315 -12.90 7.27 -7.99
CA LYS A 315 -13.38 7.67 -6.66
C LYS A 315 -12.65 6.89 -5.57
N VAL A 316 -12.24 7.59 -4.51
CA VAL A 316 -11.60 6.97 -3.35
C VAL A 316 -12.34 7.35 -2.07
N LEU A 317 -12.73 6.34 -1.30
CA LEU A 317 -13.31 6.51 0.02
C LEU A 317 -12.19 6.48 1.06
N ILE A 318 -12.13 7.52 1.89
CA ILE A 318 -11.11 7.70 2.93
C ILE A 318 -11.76 7.95 4.29
N PRO A 319 -11.11 7.66 5.41
CA PRO A 319 -11.61 8.06 6.71
C PRO A 319 -11.73 9.58 6.83
N LYS A 320 -12.79 10.07 7.48
CA LYS A 320 -13.04 11.49 7.69
C LYS A 320 -11.86 12.20 8.36
N GLU A 321 -11.26 11.57 9.36
CA GLU A 321 -10.13 12.13 10.08
C GLU A 321 -8.87 12.32 9.24
N ASN A 322 -8.75 11.59 8.11
CA ASN A 322 -7.65 11.78 7.16
C ASN A 322 -7.87 12.93 6.16
N GLU A 323 -8.95 13.68 6.25
CA GLU A 323 -9.17 14.86 5.42
C GLU A 323 -8.06 15.90 5.59
N LYS A 324 -7.51 16.02 6.79
CA LYS A 324 -6.36 16.87 7.11
C LYS A 324 -5.09 16.49 6.32
N ASP A 325 -4.91 15.21 6.00
CA ASP A 325 -3.72 14.71 5.30
C ASP A 325 -3.75 15.02 3.80
N LEU A 326 -4.88 15.49 3.28
CA LEU A 326 -5.03 15.90 1.88
C LEU A 326 -4.16 17.12 1.52
N VAL A 327 -3.65 17.85 2.50
CA VAL A 327 -2.71 18.96 2.27
C VAL A 327 -1.46 18.48 1.55
N ASP A 328 -0.97 17.28 1.88
CA ASP A 328 0.25 16.68 1.32
C ASP A 328 0.04 16.02 -0.05
N VAL A 329 -1.22 15.90 -0.50
CA VAL A 329 -1.55 15.24 -1.76
C VAL A 329 -1.43 16.22 -2.93
N PRO A 330 -0.71 15.86 -4.02
CA PRO A 330 -0.56 16.71 -5.20
C PRO A 330 -1.90 17.16 -5.77
N LYS A 331 -1.96 18.44 -6.20
CA LYS A 331 -3.19 19.04 -6.75
C LYS A 331 -3.75 18.21 -7.90
N LYS A 332 -2.92 17.75 -8.82
CA LYS A 332 -3.31 16.91 -9.96
C LYS A 332 -4.10 15.65 -9.53
N VAL A 333 -3.68 15.00 -8.46
CA VAL A 333 -4.37 13.81 -7.95
C VAL A 333 -5.75 14.18 -7.40
N LYS A 334 -5.84 15.31 -6.70
CA LYS A 334 -7.11 15.83 -6.16
C LYS A 334 -8.08 16.29 -7.24
N ASP A 335 -7.56 16.77 -8.37
CA ASP A 335 -8.37 17.20 -9.51
C ASP A 335 -8.87 15.99 -10.36
N ASP A 336 -8.10 14.91 -10.41
CA ASP A 336 -8.38 13.72 -11.25
C ASP A 336 -9.20 12.63 -10.53
N ILE A 337 -9.23 12.63 -9.19
CA ILE A 337 -9.94 11.64 -8.36
C ILE A 337 -10.94 12.34 -7.45
N GLU A 338 -12.16 11.86 -7.44
CA GLU A 338 -13.17 12.25 -6.45
C GLU A 338 -12.82 11.57 -5.10
N ILE A 339 -12.38 12.36 -4.12
CA ILE A 339 -12.04 11.89 -2.79
C ILE A 339 -13.22 12.12 -1.86
N VAL A 340 -13.75 11.05 -1.27
CA VAL A 340 -14.95 11.11 -0.42
C VAL A 340 -14.58 10.68 1.00
N PRO A 341 -14.60 11.62 1.96
CA PRO A 341 -14.46 11.29 3.38
C PRO A 341 -15.71 10.55 3.89
N VAL A 342 -15.51 9.52 4.70
CA VAL A 342 -16.57 8.69 5.29
C VAL A 342 -16.31 8.48 6.77
N GLU A 343 -17.37 8.44 7.58
CA GLU A 343 -17.32 8.21 9.02
C GLU A 343 -17.74 6.80 9.39
N THR A 344 -18.60 6.18 8.56
CA THR A 344 -19.19 4.88 8.86
C THR A 344 -19.09 3.90 7.68
N ALA A 345 -19.06 2.62 8.01
CA ALA A 345 -19.07 1.56 7.01
C ALA A 345 -20.40 1.51 6.24
N ASP A 346 -21.49 2.00 6.82
CA ASP A 346 -22.79 2.11 6.14
C ASP A 346 -22.73 3.09 4.97
N GLU A 347 -22.06 4.24 5.16
CA GLU A 347 -21.80 5.20 4.08
C GLU A 347 -20.97 4.58 2.96
N VAL A 348 -19.91 3.84 3.34
CA VAL A 348 -19.05 3.13 2.37
C VAL A 348 -19.87 2.17 1.52
N ILE A 349 -20.73 1.35 2.14
CA ILE A 349 -21.57 0.37 1.45
C ILE A 349 -22.53 1.05 0.47
N LYS A 350 -23.21 2.13 0.91
CA LYS A 350 -24.14 2.91 0.06
C LYS A 350 -23.47 3.47 -1.19
N ILE A 351 -22.22 3.95 -1.05
CA ILE A 351 -21.48 4.55 -2.16
C ILE A 351 -20.90 3.48 -3.08
N ALA A 352 -20.32 2.42 -2.50
CA ALA A 352 -19.55 1.42 -3.23
C ALA A 352 -20.40 0.40 -4.01
N LEU A 353 -21.58 0.05 -3.52
CA LEU A 353 -22.42 -0.92 -4.21
C LEU A 353 -23.17 -0.30 -5.41
N THR A 354 -23.47 -1.15 -6.39
CA THR A 354 -24.21 -0.75 -7.60
C THR A 354 -25.69 -0.55 -7.36
N LYS A 355 -26.23 -1.10 -6.27
CA LYS A 355 -27.64 -1.02 -5.88
C LYS A 355 -27.76 -0.79 -4.38
N GLU A 356 -28.75 -0.02 -3.98
CA GLU A 356 -29.11 0.17 -2.59
C GLU A 356 -29.66 -1.15 -1.99
N LEU A 357 -29.23 -1.46 -0.77
CA LEU A 357 -29.71 -2.62 -0.03
C LEU A 357 -31.03 -2.28 0.64
N LYS A 358 -31.95 -3.23 0.64
CA LYS A 358 -33.24 -3.07 1.29
C LYS A 358 -33.24 -3.88 2.59
N PRO A 359 -33.50 -3.24 3.74
CA PRO A 359 -33.62 -3.93 5.00
C PRO A 359 -34.71 -5.05 4.94
N THR A 360 -34.53 -6.08 5.71
CA THR A 360 -35.48 -7.17 5.89
C THR A 360 -35.83 -7.33 7.35
N GLU A 361 -37.04 -7.78 7.62
CA GLU A 361 -37.48 -8.11 8.97
C GLU A 361 -37.22 -9.60 9.24
N TRP A 362 -36.87 -9.92 10.48
CA TRP A 362 -36.66 -11.27 10.95
C TRP A 362 -37.27 -11.40 12.34
N THR A 363 -38.29 -12.23 12.48
CA THR A 363 -39.08 -12.39 13.71
C THR A 363 -38.74 -13.71 14.41
N GLU A 364 -39.11 -13.86 15.71
CA GLU A 364 -38.96 -15.12 16.42
C GLU A 364 -39.81 -16.25 15.83
N VAL A 365 -40.92 -15.90 15.17
CA VAL A 365 -41.78 -16.87 14.47
C VAL A 365 -41.05 -17.49 13.28
N ASP A 366 -40.18 -16.70 12.60
CA ASP A 366 -39.36 -17.19 11.50
C ASP A 366 -38.30 -18.18 11.98
N LYS A 367 -37.74 -17.97 13.21
CA LYS A 367 -36.86 -18.96 13.88
C LYS A 367 -37.53 -20.30 14.07
N LEU A 368 -38.75 -20.31 14.59
CA LEU A 368 -39.49 -21.53 14.87
C LEU A 368 -39.92 -22.29 13.62
N THR A 369 -40.16 -21.58 12.52
CA THR A 369 -40.49 -22.18 11.23
C THR A 369 -39.30 -22.78 10.52
N GLU A 370 -38.09 -22.19 10.64
CA GLU A 370 -36.87 -22.77 10.08
C GLU A 370 -36.39 -24.01 10.85
N THR A 371 -36.41 -23.98 12.19
CA THR A 371 -36.09 -25.16 13.01
C THR A 371 -36.99 -26.36 12.67
N LYS A 372 -38.28 -26.14 12.45
CA LYS A 372 -39.21 -27.21 12.02
C LYS A 372 -38.97 -27.72 10.60
N LYS A 373 -38.38 -26.90 9.70
CA LYS A 373 -37.99 -27.33 8.36
C LYS A 373 -36.71 -28.15 8.37
N ASP A 374 -35.74 -27.77 9.19
CA ASP A 374 -34.46 -28.49 9.33
C ASP A 374 -34.67 -29.87 10.03
N ASP A 375 -35.56 -29.97 11.03
CA ASP A 375 -35.94 -31.25 11.66
C ASP A 375 -36.64 -32.19 10.68
N LYS A 376 -37.52 -31.65 9.82
CA LYS A 376 -38.22 -32.49 8.79
C LYS A 376 -37.26 -32.94 7.68
N SER A 377 -36.23 -32.16 7.36
CA SER A 377 -35.24 -32.56 6.36
C SER A 377 -34.25 -33.62 6.87
N GLN A 378 -33.98 -33.66 8.18
CA GLN A 378 -33.19 -34.72 8.81
C GLN A 378 -33.97 -36.01 9.00
N ALA A 379 -35.29 -35.93 9.27
CA ALA A 379 -36.17 -37.11 9.40
C ALA A 379 -36.52 -37.79 8.07
N SER A 380 -36.24 -37.13 6.92
CA SER A 380 -36.45 -37.73 5.58
C SER A 380 -35.19 -38.37 4.97
N ILE A 381 -34.09 -38.42 5.73
CA ILE A 381 -32.80 -39.02 5.30
C ILE A 381 -32.50 -40.29 6.14
N GLN A 382 -33.38 -40.68 7.05
CA GLN A 382 -33.40 -42.00 7.68
C GLN A 382 -34.46 -42.91 7.02
#